data_e64e58b96f42fdc7faad748420c68ec6
#
_entry.id   e64e58b96f42fdc7faad748420c68ec6
#
_cell.length_a   1.000
_cell.length_b   1.000
_cell.length_c   1.000
_cell.angle_alpha   90.00
_cell.angle_beta   90.00
_cell.angle_gamma   90.00
#
_symmetry.space_group_name_H-M   'P 1'
#
loop_
_entity.id
_entity.type
_entity.pdbx_description
1 polymer ?
#
loop_
_entity_poly.entity_id
_entity_poly.type
_entity_poly.pdbx_seq_one_letter_code
_entity_poly.pdbx_strand_id
1 'polypeptide(L)'
;MKNISLLGYSDKLSARPGETVSFKISSTLKKKFTASLKRSISADPNPKGVGIIEEDASKYFKTTSYPSREQDFNPGSYAISKKPIKISIKKNFTLSVIIFPTISSSKDQSIIAVNNFEIYINSKGLSTIRVDKKSISIKEPLELRSWYKIKVKISINGNVSISQKILKYKDKKEITNKGKLIMNKDASGKVSLAAIISKGVASNYFNGKIESPQITVDNKIIGDWDLSSNTSSTVVDSIVGPTLILKNFPTRAVTGSKWDSSEMNWQHKPKHYAAIHFHEDDIYDFEWDTDFKLKVPKNTPSGIYTMKIKCDEHEDSMPFFVAPTINKLKAK
;
A
#
# COMPACT_ATOMS: atom_id res chain seq x y z
N MET A 1 15.47 -13.22 2.92
CA MET A 1 14.87 -12.84 4.21
C MET A 1 14.78 -14.09 5.07
N LYS A 2 15.12 -14.02 6.37
CA LYS A 2 14.83 -15.15 7.27
C LYS A 2 13.30 -15.27 7.35
N ASN A 3 12.75 -16.46 7.07
CA ASN A 3 11.33 -16.72 7.31
C ASN A 3 11.08 -16.61 8.82
N ILE A 4 10.21 -15.70 9.21
CA ILE A 4 9.76 -15.58 10.59
C ILE A 4 8.69 -16.65 10.80
N SER A 5 8.98 -17.62 11.66
CA SER A 5 8.11 -18.78 11.86
C SER A 5 6.96 -18.55 12.84
N LEU A 6 7.04 -17.50 13.67
CA LEU A 6 6.04 -17.11 14.66
C LEU A 6 6.01 -15.60 14.73
N LEU A 7 4.85 -15.01 14.48
CA LEU A 7 4.65 -13.55 14.48
C LEU A 7 3.24 -13.23 14.98
N GLY A 8 3.10 -12.15 15.74
CA GLY A 8 1.81 -11.70 16.20
C GLY A 8 1.67 -10.18 16.29
N TYR A 9 0.42 -9.73 16.35
CA TYR A 9 0.09 -8.34 16.66
C TYR A 9 -1.24 -8.21 17.39
N SER A 10 -1.46 -7.06 18.04
CA SER A 10 -2.71 -6.72 18.71
C SER A 10 -3.55 -5.79 17.84
N ASP A 11 -4.88 -5.90 17.91
CA ASP A 11 -5.82 -5.05 17.17
C ASP A 11 -5.79 -3.58 17.60
N LYS A 12 -5.21 -3.29 18.76
CA LYS A 12 -5.05 -1.93 19.30
C LYS A 12 -3.84 -1.83 20.21
N LEU A 13 -3.21 -0.65 20.19
CA LEU A 13 -2.03 -0.36 21.02
C LEU A 13 -2.38 -0.01 22.47
N SER A 14 -3.64 0.32 22.78
CA SER A 14 -4.05 0.77 24.09
C SER A 14 -5.45 0.28 24.42
N ALA A 15 -5.64 -0.11 25.71
CA ALA A 15 -6.94 -0.51 26.23
C ALA A 15 -7.09 -0.04 27.69
N ARG A 16 -8.33 0.18 28.12
CA ARG A 16 -8.66 0.48 29.52
C ARG A 16 -9.14 -0.78 30.25
N PRO A 17 -9.08 -0.80 31.58
CA PRO A 17 -9.74 -1.84 32.38
C PRO A 17 -11.19 -2.04 31.96
N GLY A 18 -11.57 -3.29 31.64
CA GLY A 18 -12.88 -3.68 31.11
C GLY A 18 -12.97 -3.80 29.58
N GLU A 19 -12.05 -3.18 28.85
CA GLU A 19 -11.96 -3.32 27.39
C GLU A 19 -11.25 -4.61 26.96
N THR A 20 -11.41 -4.98 25.71
CA THR A 20 -10.82 -6.21 25.16
C THR A 20 -9.76 -5.84 24.12
N VAL A 21 -8.62 -6.54 24.18
CA VAL A 21 -7.55 -6.55 23.19
C VAL A 21 -7.58 -7.91 22.50
N SER A 22 -7.60 -7.91 21.15
CA SER A 22 -7.56 -9.11 20.33
C SER A 22 -6.15 -9.34 19.83
N PHE A 23 -5.65 -10.56 19.90
CA PHE A 23 -4.34 -10.96 19.41
C PHE A 23 -4.50 -11.87 18.21
N LYS A 24 -3.73 -11.57 17.18
CA LYS A 24 -3.75 -12.21 15.88
C LYS A 24 -2.35 -12.75 15.58
N ILE A 25 -2.24 -14.04 15.35
CA ILE A 25 -0.96 -14.74 15.25
C ILE A 25 -0.89 -15.53 13.94
N SER A 26 0.24 -15.48 13.26
CA SER A 26 0.59 -16.39 12.18
C SER A 26 1.78 -17.25 12.60
N SER A 27 1.67 -18.55 12.41
CA SER A 27 2.72 -19.50 12.73
C SER A 27 2.80 -20.61 11.68
N THR A 28 3.97 -20.78 11.09
CA THR A 28 4.29 -21.93 10.20
C THR A 28 4.68 -23.19 10.98
N LEU A 29 4.76 -23.09 12.32
CA LEU A 29 5.14 -24.20 13.19
C LEU A 29 3.98 -25.18 13.36
N LYS A 30 4.27 -26.47 13.48
CA LYS A 30 3.25 -27.51 13.62
C LYS A 30 2.73 -27.69 15.06
N LYS A 31 3.49 -27.20 16.05
CA LYS A 31 3.15 -27.31 17.46
C LYS A 31 2.31 -26.13 17.91
N LYS A 32 1.56 -26.32 19.01
CA LYS A 32 0.85 -25.22 19.69
C LYS A 32 1.85 -24.20 20.22
N PHE A 33 1.52 -22.92 20.10
CA PHE A 33 2.23 -21.86 20.78
C PHE A 33 1.61 -21.57 22.15
N THR A 34 2.39 -21.07 23.09
CA THR A 34 1.92 -20.59 24.38
C THR A 34 1.89 -19.08 24.38
N ALA A 35 0.85 -18.49 24.97
CA ALA A 35 0.75 -17.06 25.21
C ALA A 35 0.83 -16.77 26.71
N SER A 36 1.63 -15.78 27.11
CA SER A 36 1.81 -15.34 28.51
C SER A 36 1.88 -13.83 28.57
N LEU A 37 1.36 -13.26 29.66
CA LEU A 37 1.36 -11.81 29.86
C LEU A 37 2.48 -11.40 30.82
N LYS A 38 3.23 -10.38 30.43
CA LYS A 38 4.24 -9.71 31.26
C LYS A 38 3.91 -8.23 31.40
N ARG A 39 4.32 -7.61 32.47
CA ARG A 39 4.32 -6.15 32.64
C ARG A 39 5.74 -5.65 32.47
N SER A 40 5.95 -4.75 31.51
CA SER A 40 7.25 -4.14 31.27
C SER A 40 7.50 -3.02 32.29
N ILE A 41 8.58 -3.11 33.03
CA ILE A 41 9.03 -2.10 33.98
C ILE A 41 10.16 -1.27 33.36
N SER A 42 11.07 -1.93 32.68
CA SER A 42 12.14 -1.30 31.92
C SER A 42 12.39 -2.07 30.62
N ALA A 43 12.67 -1.36 29.55
CA ALA A 43 13.08 -1.92 28.26
C ALA A 43 14.36 -1.20 27.79
N ASP A 44 15.29 -0.97 28.68
CA ASP A 44 16.52 -0.25 28.40
C ASP A 44 17.54 -1.20 27.69
N PRO A 45 17.86 -0.98 26.39
CA PRO A 45 18.83 -1.81 25.69
C PRO A 45 20.28 -1.41 26.00
N ASN A 46 20.52 -0.35 26.79
CA ASN A 46 21.84 0.12 27.11
C ASN A 46 22.56 -0.89 28.01
N PRO A 47 23.73 -1.45 27.62
CA PRO A 47 24.50 -2.39 28.45
C PRO A 47 24.92 -1.83 29.81
N LYS A 48 24.97 -0.51 29.98
CA LYS A 48 25.29 0.19 31.22
C LYS A 48 24.04 0.63 32.00
N GLY A 49 22.84 0.40 31.45
CA GLY A 49 21.58 0.76 32.08
C GLY A 49 21.01 -0.35 32.96
N VAL A 50 19.76 -0.18 33.37
CA VAL A 50 19.04 -1.15 34.23
C VAL A 50 18.60 -2.41 33.50
N GLY A 51 18.70 -2.43 32.13
CA GLY A 51 18.34 -3.58 31.33
C GLY A 51 16.82 -3.76 31.12
N ILE A 52 16.46 -4.92 30.58
CA ILE A 52 15.06 -5.31 30.36
C ILE A 52 14.54 -5.93 31.66
N ILE A 53 13.55 -5.30 32.28
CA ILE A 53 12.91 -5.76 33.52
C ILE A 53 11.43 -5.99 33.25
N GLU A 54 10.97 -7.22 33.47
CA GLU A 54 9.56 -7.61 33.31
C GLU A 54 9.05 -8.31 34.57
N GLU A 55 7.82 -7.95 34.96
CA GLU A 55 7.09 -8.61 36.03
C GLU A 55 6.09 -9.62 35.46
N ASP A 56 5.88 -10.72 36.18
CA ASP A 56 4.85 -11.67 35.82
C ASP A 56 3.45 -11.06 36.00
N ALA A 57 2.63 -11.16 34.97
CA ALA A 57 1.26 -10.66 34.97
C ALA A 57 0.22 -11.78 34.76
N SER A 58 0.58 -13.03 35.08
CA SER A 58 -0.27 -14.23 34.94
C SER A 58 -1.60 -14.12 35.70
N LYS A 59 -1.67 -13.32 36.78
CA LYS A 59 -2.91 -13.01 37.51
C LYS A 59 -3.96 -12.28 36.66
N TYR A 60 -3.57 -11.64 35.58
CA TYR A 60 -4.46 -10.93 34.64
C TYR A 60 -4.73 -11.72 33.35
N PHE A 61 -3.81 -12.61 32.97
CA PHE A 61 -3.95 -13.53 31.86
C PHE A 61 -3.15 -14.82 32.14
N LYS A 62 -3.87 -15.91 32.39
CA LYS A 62 -3.24 -17.22 32.66
C LYS A 62 -2.54 -17.71 31.37
N THR A 63 -1.29 -18.16 31.51
CA THR A 63 -0.57 -18.77 30.39
C THR A 63 -1.38 -19.88 29.76
N THR A 64 -1.61 -19.80 28.46
CA THR A 64 -2.53 -20.68 27.72
C THR A 64 -1.90 -21.06 26.38
N SER A 65 -2.15 -22.31 25.93
CA SER A 65 -1.67 -22.80 24.64
C SER A 65 -2.76 -22.74 23.58
N TYR A 66 -2.39 -22.30 22.38
CA TYR A 66 -3.27 -22.14 21.22
C TYR A 66 -2.73 -22.91 20.02
N PRO A 67 -3.59 -23.38 19.10
CA PRO A 67 -3.14 -24.04 17.88
C PRO A 67 -2.39 -23.06 16.97
N SER A 68 -1.32 -23.52 16.35
CA SER A 68 -0.64 -22.76 15.30
C SER A 68 -1.43 -22.85 13.99
N ARG A 69 -1.46 -21.74 13.26
CA ARG A 69 -1.95 -21.65 11.88
C ARG A 69 -1.17 -20.58 11.13
N GLU A 70 -0.97 -20.78 9.86
CA GLU A 70 -0.41 -19.77 8.97
C GLU A 70 -1.51 -18.85 8.47
N GLN A 71 -1.26 -17.55 8.50
CA GLN A 71 -2.15 -16.53 7.99
C GLN A 71 -1.36 -15.66 7.01
N ASP A 72 -1.84 -15.56 5.78
CA ASP A 72 -1.23 -14.77 4.72
C ASP A 72 -1.49 -13.28 4.91
N PHE A 73 -0.64 -12.45 4.33
CA PHE A 73 -0.84 -11.01 4.24
C PHE A 73 -0.39 -10.49 2.87
N ASN A 74 -0.99 -9.38 2.45
CA ASN A 74 -0.69 -8.75 1.16
C ASN A 74 -0.14 -7.35 1.38
N PRO A 75 1.20 -7.17 1.47
CA PRO A 75 1.82 -5.87 1.54
C PRO A 75 1.70 -5.13 0.20
N GLY A 76 1.91 -3.83 0.26
CA GLY A 76 1.90 -2.95 -0.89
C GLY A 76 0.60 -2.16 -1.02
N SER A 77 0.76 -0.84 -1.23
CA SER A 77 -0.37 0.04 -1.45
C SER A 77 -0.73 0.17 -2.92
N TYR A 78 -2.02 0.32 -3.19
CA TYR A 78 -2.56 0.51 -4.53
C TYR A 78 -3.94 1.18 -4.49
N ALA A 79 -4.42 1.59 -5.67
CA ALA A 79 -5.79 2.03 -5.83
C ALA A 79 -6.54 1.11 -6.80
N ILE A 80 -7.84 0.89 -6.56
CA ILE A 80 -8.70 0.10 -7.45
C ILE A 80 -10.06 0.79 -7.61
N SER A 81 -10.58 0.86 -8.82
CA SER A 81 -11.87 1.48 -9.08
C SER A 81 -13.02 0.66 -8.47
N LYS A 82 -13.98 1.36 -7.85
CA LYS A 82 -15.17 0.76 -7.24
C LYS A 82 -16.01 0.00 -8.28
N LYS A 83 -16.14 0.58 -9.48
CA LYS A 83 -16.87 -0.02 -10.61
C LYS A 83 -15.93 -0.25 -11.80
N PRO A 84 -16.19 -1.25 -12.65
CA PRO A 84 -15.42 -1.44 -13.88
C PRO A 84 -15.68 -0.31 -14.88
N ILE A 85 -14.70 -0.09 -15.77
CA ILE A 85 -14.84 0.69 -17.00
C ILE A 85 -14.85 -0.26 -18.20
N LYS A 86 -15.34 0.23 -19.33
CA LYS A 86 -15.37 -0.51 -20.58
C LYS A 86 -14.58 0.21 -21.65
N ILE A 87 -13.56 -0.46 -22.19
CA ILE A 87 -12.77 -0.01 -23.34
C ILE A 87 -12.96 -1.01 -24.47
N SER A 88 -13.64 -0.59 -25.52
CA SER A 88 -13.87 -1.47 -26.67
C SER A 88 -12.67 -1.48 -27.62
N ILE A 89 -12.30 -2.67 -28.12
CA ILE A 89 -11.27 -2.84 -29.17
C ILE A 89 -11.64 -2.15 -30.48
N LYS A 90 -12.92 -1.85 -30.68
CA LYS A 90 -13.43 -1.14 -31.88
C LYS A 90 -13.31 0.38 -31.78
N LYS A 91 -12.56 0.90 -30.80
CA LYS A 91 -12.40 2.32 -30.54
C LYS A 91 -10.95 2.70 -30.32
N ASN A 92 -10.62 3.94 -30.67
CA ASN A 92 -9.33 4.50 -30.32
C ASN A 92 -9.33 4.86 -28.82
N PHE A 93 -8.25 4.59 -28.12
CA PHE A 93 -8.16 5.06 -26.74
C PHE A 93 -6.77 5.60 -26.42
N THR A 94 -6.77 6.50 -25.46
CA THR A 94 -5.56 7.13 -24.91
C THR A 94 -5.57 6.96 -23.41
N LEU A 95 -4.43 6.63 -22.87
CA LEU A 95 -4.17 6.61 -21.44
C LEU A 95 -2.99 7.51 -21.14
N SER A 96 -3.12 8.40 -20.16
CA SER A 96 -2.04 9.27 -19.70
C SER A 96 -1.95 9.26 -18.18
N VAL A 97 -0.72 9.38 -17.68
CA VAL A 97 -0.42 9.42 -16.26
C VAL A 97 0.88 10.18 -16.03
N ILE A 98 1.00 10.87 -14.91
CA ILE A 98 2.24 11.48 -14.48
C ILE A 98 2.78 10.64 -13.32
N ILE A 99 4.08 10.32 -13.36
CA ILE A 99 4.74 9.48 -12.37
C ILE A 99 6.06 10.06 -11.89
N PHE A 100 6.45 9.63 -10.69
CA PHE A 100 7.76 9.93 -10.09
C PHE A 100 8.29 8.65 -9.46
N PRO A 101 9.05 7.82 -10.21
CA PRO A 101 9.59 6.56 -9.69
C PRO A 101 10.67 6.84 -8.65
N THR A 102 10.65 6.10 -7.53
CA THR A 102 11.58 6.31 -6.40
C THR A 102 12.63 5.22 -6.28
N ILE A 103 12.36 4.01 -6.73
CA ILE A 103 13.22 2.84 -6.58
C ILE A 103 13.32 2.08 -7.91
N SER A 104 14.52 1.62 -8.25
CA SER A 104 14.73 0.62 -9.29
C SER A 104 14.34 -0.77 -8.75
N SER A 105 13.75 -1.60 -9.59
CA SER A 105 13.35 -2.96 -9.23
C SER A 105 13.78 -3.95 -10.29
N SER A 106 14.19 -5.14 -9.86
CA SER A 106 14.40 -6.28 -10.75
C SER A 106 13.09 -6.91 -11.26
N LYS A 107 11.95 -6.46 -10.72
CA LYS A 107 10.60 -6.88 -11.11
C LYS A 107 9.88 -5.75 -11.86
N ASP A 108 8.87 -6.11 -12.63
CA ASP A 108 7.97 -5.14 -13.23
C ASP A 108 7.22 -4.36 -12.14
N GLN A 109 6.99 -3.05 -12.37
CA GLN A 109 6.23 -2.18 -11.48
C GLN A 109 5.03 -1.60 -12.24
N SER A 110 3.82 -2.02 -11.90
CA SER A 110 2.58 -1.62 -12.57
C SER A 110 2.17 -0.20 -12.19
N ILE A 111 1.99 0.68 -13.16
CA ILE A 111 1.56 2.06 -12.93
C ILE A 111 0.04 2.17 -12.99
N ILE A 112 -0.56 1.68 -14.07
CA ILE A 112 -2.00 1.67 -14.29
C ILE A 112 -2.38 0.47 -15.14
N ALA A 113 -3.42 -0.25 -14.74
CA ALA A 113 -3.93 -1.40 -15.47
C ALA A 113 -5.45 -1.43 -15.56
N VAL A 114 -5.95 -2.03 -16.64
CA VAL A 114 -7.37 -2.37 -16.83
C VAL A 114 -7.42 -3.75 -17.48
N ASN A 115 -7.76 -4.77 -16.71
CA ASN A 115 -7.79 -6.17 -17.16
C ASN A 115 -6.46 -6.59 -17.82
N ASN A 116 -6.46 -6.86 -19.14
CA ASN A 116 -5.30 -7.30 -19.93
C ASN A 116 -4.43 -6.16 -20.48
N PHE A 117 -4.73 -4.93 -20.11
CA PHE A 117 -4.02 -3.73 -20.53
C PHE A 117 -3.27 -3.13 -19.34
N GLU A 118 -1.97 -2.85 -19.51
CA GLU A 118 -1.12 -2.36 -18.42
C GLU A 118 -0.03 -1.42 -18.94
N ILE A 119 0.13 -0.26 -18.29
CA ILE A 119 1.35 0.55 -18.36
C ILE A 119 2.16 0.25 -17.11
N TYR A 120 3.43 -0.09 -17.29
CA TYR A 120 4.34 -0.46 -16.22
C TYR A 120 5.79 -0.03 -16.51
N ILE A 121 6.63 -0.06 -15.49
CA ILE A 121 8.09 0.03 -15.63
C ILE A 121 8.61 -1.40 -15.59
N ASN A 122 9.35 -1.82 -16.63
CA ASN A 122 9.93 -3.15 -16.64
C ASN A 122 11.22 -3.22 -15.80
N SER A 123 11.76 -4.42 -15.61
CA SER A 123 12.99 -4.68 -14.83
C SER A 123 14.25 -3.94 -15.32
N LYS A 124 14.21 -3.34 -16.53
CA LYS A 124 15.27 -2.48 -17.08
C LYS A 124 15.00 -0.99 -16.86
N GLY A 125 13.95 -0.61 -16.12
CA GLY A 125 13.55 0.76 -15.89
C GLY A 125 12.86 1.45 -17.07
N LEU A 126 12.37 0.69 -18.07
CA LEU A 126 11.74 1.22 -19.27
C LEU A 126 10.22 1.34 -19.12
N SER A 127 9.66 2.50 -19.46
CA SER A 127 8.21 2.64 -19.61
C SER A 127 7.70 1.71 -20.70
N THR A 128 6.77 0.85 -20.35
CA THR A 128 6.30 -0.25 -21.20
C THR A 128 4.78 -0.30 -21.19
N ILE A 129 4.19 -0.58 -22.35
CA ILE A 129 2.78 -0.96 -22.50
C ILE A 129 2.70 -2.45 -22.78
N ARG A 130 1.82 -3.15 -22.07
CA ARG A 130 1.47 -4.55 -22.29
C ARG A 130 0.00 -4.65 -22.67
N VAL A 131 -0.27 -5.48 -23.68
CA VAL A 131 -1.63 -5.90 -24.05
C VAL A 131 -1.59 -7.42 -24.19
N ASP A 132 -2.35 -8.11 -23.35
CA ASP A 132 -2.25 -9.57 -23.18
C ASP A 132 -0.80 -9.98 -22.84
N LYS A 133 -0.14 -10.73 -23.73
CA LYS A 133 1.25 -11.20 -23.54
C LYS A 133 2.29 -10.41 -24.34
N LYS A 134 1.87 -9.42 -25.14
CA LYS A 134 2.76 -8.63 -25.99
C LYS A 134 3.02 -7.25 -25.39
N SER A 135 4.22 -6.73 -25.56
CA SER A 135 4.62 -5.42 -25.02
C SER A 135 5.45 -4.59 -25.98
N ILE A 136 5.41 -3.28 -25.78
CA ILE A 136 6.24 -2.28 -26.45
C ILE A 136 6.81 -1.37 -25.37
N SER A 137 8.13 -1.19 -25.38
CA SER A 137 8.84 -0.35 -24.41
C SER A 137 9.45 0.88 -25.07
N ILE A 138 9.57 1.97 -24.34
CA ILE A 138 10.48 3.06 -24.64
C ILE A 138 11.92 2.53 -24.60
N LYS A 139 12.83 3.09 -25.41
CA LYS A 139 14.22 2.63 -25.49
C LYS A 139 15.13 3.21 -24.40
N GLU A 140 14.72 4.29 -23.75
CA GLU A 140 15.49 4.97 -22.72
C GLU A 140 14.87 4.75 -21.35
N PRO A 141 15.68 4.37 -20.32
CA PRO A 141 15.18 4.17 -18.97
C PRO A 141 14.74 5.48 -18.33
N LEU A 142 13.85 5.38 -17.36
CA LEU A 142 13.44 6.48 -16.51
C LEU A 142 14.56 6.82 -15.51
N GLU A 143 14.82 8.11 -15.32
CA GLU A 143 15.64 8.61 -14.22
C GLU A 143 14.81 8.53 -12.92
N LEU A 144 15.34 7.91 -11.88
CA LEU A 144 14.70 7.89 -10.57
C LEU A 144 14.56 9.32 -10.01
N ARG A 145 13.53 9.53 -9.21
CA ARG A 145 13.23 10.81 -8.55
C ARG A 145 13.08 11.96 -9.54
N SER A 146 12.53 11.67 -10.70
CA SER A 146 12.18 12.65 -11.73
C SER A 146 10.74 12.46 -12.19
N TRP A 147 10.05 13.57 -12.46
CA TRP A 147 8.67 13.56 -12.94
C TRP A 147 8.60 13.27 -14.43
N TYR A 148 7.80 12.30 -14.80
CA TYR A 148 7.53 11.94 -16.19
C TYR A 148 6.04 11.94 -16.49
N LYS A 149 5.67 12.47 -17.65
CA LYS A 149 4.37 12.21 -18.27
C LYS A 149 4.50 11.04 -19.22
N ILE A 150 3.76 9.97 -18.96
CA ILE A 150 3.65 8.81 -19.85
C ILE A 150 2.29 8.88 -20.54
N LYS A 151 2.28 8.65 -21.85
CA LYS A 151 1.07 8.63 -22.66
C LYS A 151 1.10 7.46 -23.62
N VAL A 152 0.02 6.70 -23.67
CA VAL A 152 -0.19 5.60 -24.62
C VAL A 152 -1.41 5.89 -25.46
N LYS A 153 -1.28 5.76 -26.76
CA LYS A 153 -2.38 5.82 -27.73
C LYS A 153 -2.49 4.48 -28.43
N ILE A 154 -3.68 3.93 -28.51
CA ILE A 154 -3.97 2.70 -29.28
C ILE A 154 -5.10 3.00 -30.24
N SER A 155 -4.86 2.71 -31.52
CA SER A 155 -5.88 2.85 -32.55
C SER A 155 -6.70 1.57 -32.71
N ILE A 156 -7.87 1.71 -33.35
CA ILE A 156 -8.75 0.58 -33.71
C ILE A 156 -8.01 -0.52 -34.52
N ASN A 157 -6.99 -0.17 -35.29
CA ASN A 157 -6.18 -1.12 -36.04
C ASN A 157 -5.04 -1.75 -35.24
N GLY A 158 -4.99 -1.51 -33.91
CA GLY A 158 -3.96 -2.01 -33.04
C GLY A 158 -2.60 -1.30 -33.15
N ASN A 159 -2.52 -0.17 -33.88
CA ASN A 159 -1.31 0.64 -33.86
C ASN A 159 -1.16 1.31 -32.50
N VAL A 160 -0.01 1.15 -31.87
CA VAL A 160 0.32 1.66 -30.56
C VAL A 160 1.41 2.70 -30.65
N SER A 161 1.25 3.79 -29.92
CA SER A 161 2.30 4.76 -29.65
C SER A 161 2.41 4.94 -28.13
N ILE A 162 3.56 4.61 -27.57
CA ILE A 162 3.92 4.95 -26.19
C ILE A 162 4.91 6.11 -26.20
N SER A 163 4.69 7.12 -25.36
CA SER A 163 5.60 8.24 -25.21
C SER A 163 5.87 8.53 -23.75
N GLN A 164 7.08 9.02 -23.46
CA GLN A 164 7.48 9.55 -22.17
C GLN A 164 8.13 10.92 -22.31
N LYS A 165 7.79 11.86 -21.43
CA LYS A 165 8.37 13.20 -21.36
C LYS A 165 8.75 13.50 -19.92
N ILE A 166 10.03 13.83 -19.70
CA ILE A 166 10.50 14.35 -18.40
C ILE A 166 9.98 15.78 -18.22
N LEU A 167 9.43 16.10 -17.06
CA LEU A 167 8.78 17.39 -16.79
C LEU A 167 9.73 18.43 -16.19
N LYS A 168 10.84 17.98 -15.61
CA LYS A 168 11.84 18.84 -14.98
C LYS A 168 12.55 19.79 -15.95
N TYR A 169 12.77 19.34 -17.18
CA TYR A 169 13.52 20.08 -18.19
C TYR A 169 12.60 20.47 -19.34
N LYS A 170 12.38 21.78 -19.51
CA LYS A 170 11.48 22.31 -20.55
C LYS A 170 11.91 21.95 -21.98
N ASP A 171 13.23 21.85 -22.20
CA ASP A 171 13.85 21.63 -23.52
C ASP A 171 14.01 20.17 -23.90
N LYS A 172 13.83 19.21 -22.97
CA LYS A 172 13.87 17.78 -23.31
C LYS A 172 12.64 17.39 -24.13
N LYS A 173 12.89 16.80 -25.30
CA LYS A 173 11.85 16.31 -26.21
C LYS A 173 11.14 15.09 -25.64
N GLU A 174 9.90 14.91 -26.05
CA GLU A 174 9.12 13.71 -25.78
C GLU A 174 9.72 12.53 -26.60
N ILE A 175 10.04 11.45 -25.93
CA ILE A 175 10.56 10.22 -26.53
C ILE A 175 9.36 9.32 -26.83
N THR A 176 9.29 8.79 -28.04
CA THR A 176 8.17 7.96 -28.50
C THR A 176 8.68 6.68 -29.13
N ASN A 177 8.04 5.56 -28.83
CA ASN A 177 8.16 4.32 -29.58
C ASN A 177 6.78 3.90 -30.11
N LYS A 178 6.80 3.27 -31.29
CA LYS A 178 5.59 2.85 -32.02
C LYS A 178 5.67 1.37 -32.36
N GLY A 179 4.52 0.72 -32.45
CA GLY A 179 4.43 -0.67 -32.84
C GLY A 179 2.97 -1.09 -33.03
N LYS A 180 2.74 -2.38 -33.10
CA LYS A 180 1.40 -2.95 -33.28
C LYS A 180 1.12 -3.99 -32.18
N LEU A 181 0.04 -3.78 -31.42
CA LEU A 181 -0.49 -4.73 -30.43
C LEU A 181 -1.95 -5.00 -30.80
N ILE A 182 -2.25 -6.23 -31.14
CA ILE A 182 -3.61 -6.62 -31.49
C ILE A 182 -4.32 -7.03 -30.19
N MET A 183 -5.43 -6.37 -29.89
CA MET A 183 -6.35 -6.75 -28.84
C MET A 183 -7.35 -7.78 -29.39
N ASN A 184 -7.48 -8.91 -28.72
CA ASN A 184 -8.41 -9.96 -29.13
C ASN A 184 -9.79 -9.83 -28.44
N LYS A 185 -9.88 -9.01 -27.40
CA LYS A 185 -11.10 -8.78 -26.62
C LYS A 185 -11.09 -7.38 -25.98
N ASP A 186 -12.26 -6.88 -25.65
CA ASP A 186 -12.43 -5.61 -24.95
C ASP A 186 -11.65 -5.58 -23.63
N ALA A 187 -11.00 -4.46 -23.35
CA ALA A 187 -10.40 -4.20 -22.05
C ALA A 187 -11.48 -3.67 -21.09
N SER A 188 -12.29 -4.58 -20.56
CA SER A 188 -13.34 -4.24 -19.59
C SER A 188 -12.93 -4.76 -18.22
N GLY A 189 -12.90 -3.89 -17.22
CA GLY A 189 -12.49 -4.27 -15.87
C GLY A 189 -12.36 -3.09 -14.94
N LYS A 190 -11.98 -3.38 -13.71
CA LYS A 190 -11.62 -2.34 -12.76
C LYS A 190 -10.27 -1.73 -13.15
N VAL A 191 -10.18 -0.41 -13.02
CA VAL A 191 -8.89 0.30 -13.13
C VAL A 191 -8.11 0.07 -11.86
N SER A 192 -6.83 -0.27 -11.95
CA SER A 192 -5.92 -0.26 -10.82
C SER A 192 -4.77 0.72 -11.05
N LEU A 193 -4.31 1.37 -9.99
CA LEU A 193 -3.10 2.20 -9.96
C LEU A 193 -2.11 1.58 -9.00
N ALA A 194 -0.83 1.64 -9.33
CA ALA A 194 0.30 1.18 -8.54
C ALA A 194 0.37 -0.34 -8.30
N ALA A 195 -0.50 -1.14 -8.90
CA ALA A 195 -0.43 -2.59 -8.92
C ALA A 195 -1.27 -3.16 -10.06
N ILE A 196 -0.95 -4.37 -10.51
CA ILE A 196 -1.84 -5.18 -11.35
C ILE A 196 -2.66 -6.12 -10.47
N ILE A 197 -3.94 -6.29 -10.78
CA ILE A 197 -4.84 -7.19 -10.05
C ILE A 197 -5.18 -8.40 -10.92
N SER A 198 -4.83 -9.58 -10.45
CA SER A 198 -5.17 -10.84 -11.11
C SER A 198 -5.88 -11.76 -10.15
N LYS A 199 -7.08 -12.24 -10.50
CA LYS A 199 -7.91 -13.12 -9.65
C LYS A 199 -8.10 -12.59 -8.21
N GLY A 200 -8.18 -11.26 -8.06
CA GLY A 200 -8.35 -10.60 -6.75
C GLY A 200 -7.05 -10.34 -5.97
N VAL A 201 -5.91 -10.83 -6.45
CA VAL A 201 -4.60 -10.62 -5.81
C VAL A 201 -3.85 -9.49 -6.52
N ALA A 202 -3.33 -8.55 -5.74
CA ALA A 202 -2.47 -7.46 -6.22
C ALA A 202 -1.02 -7.92 -6.29
N SER A 203 -0.30 -7.45 -7.32
CA SER A 203 1.12 -7.76 -7.53
C SER A 203 1.81 -6.68 -8.35
N ASN A 204 3.13 -6.78 -8.53
CA ASN A 204 3.93 -5.83 -9.31
C ASN A 204 3.74 -4.39 -8.84
N TYR A 205 3.81 -4.17 -7.54
CA TYR A 205 3.59 -2.86 -6.95
C TYR A 205 4.57 -1.81 -7.46
N PHE A 206 4.06 -0.61 -7.67
CA PHE A 206 4.86 0.55 -8.06
C PHE A 206 5.36 1.30 -6.82
N ASN A 207 6.65 1.56 -6.79
CA ASN A 207 7.28 2.40 -5.77
C ASN A 207 7.48 3.81 -6.33
N GLY A 208 6.65 4.74 -5.91
CA GLY A 208 6.72 6.12 -6.38
C GLY A 208 5.40 6.87 -6.33
N LYS A 209 5.41 8.08 -6.89
CA LYS A 209 4.23 8.95 -6.89
C LYS A 209 3.49 8.84 -8.23
N ILE A 210 2.16 8.85 -8.16
CA ILE A 210 1.26 8.91 -9.32
C ILE A 210 0.42 10.18 -9.23
N GLU A 211 0.25 10.87 -10.37
CA GLU A 211 -0.55 12.09 -10.51
C GLU A 211 -1.35 12.06 -11.80
N SER A 212 -2.56 12.60 -11.79
CA SER A 212 -3.44 12.87 -12.94
C SER A 212 -3.60 11.68 -13.91
N PRO A 213 -3.98 10.48 -13.44
CA PRO A 213 -4.31 9.38 -14.33
C PRO A 213 -5.59 9.69 -15.10
N GLN A 214 -5.57 9.50 -16.44
CA GLN A 214 -6.70 9.82 -17.31
C GLN A 214 -6.85 8.77 -18.42
N ILE A 215 -8.08 8.40 -18.75
CA ILE A 215 -8.44 7.48 -19.82
C ILE A 215 -9.46 8.14 -20.75
N THR A 216 -9.15 8.14 -22.05
CA THR A 216 -9.98 8.73 -23.10
C THR A 216 -10.28 7.69 -24.16
N VAL A 217 -11.52 7.59 -24.62
CA VAL A 217 -11.99 6.72 -25.71
C VAL A 217 -12.66 7.58 -26.76
N ASP A 218 -12.23 7.51 -28.03
CA ASP A 218 -12.70 8.34 -29.15
C ASP A 218 -12.83 9.82 -28.74
N ASN A 219 -11.78 10.36 -28.13
CA ASN A 219 -11.70 11.74 -27.61
C ASN A 219 -12.66 12.08 -26.45
N LYS A 220 -13.45 11.12 -25.96
CA LYS A 220 -14.29 11.30 -24.77
C LYS A 220 -13.56 10.76 -23.54
N ILE A 221 -13.43 11.58 -22.50
CA ILE A 221 -12.88 11.14 -21.21
C ILE A 221 -13.87 10.18 -20.56
N ILE A 222 -13.40 9.00 -20.14
CA ILE A 222 -14.17 7.97 -19.44
C ILE A 222 -13.60 7.66 -18.06
N GLY A 223 -12.40 8.14 -17.76
CA GLY A 223 -11.75 8.10 -16.47
C GLY A 223 -10.86 9.30 -16.29
N ASP A 224 -11.09 10.07 -15.22
CA ASP A 224 -10.27 11.23 -14.84
C ASP A 224 -10.29 11.37 -13.33
N TRP A 225 -9.11 11.36 -12.73
CA TRP A 225 -8.96 11.42 -11.28
C TRP A 225 -8.01 12.54 -10.89
N ASP A 226 -8.58 13.57 -10.25
CA ASP A 226 -7.79 14.61 -9.57
C ASP A 226 -7.41 14.10 -8.17
N LEU A 227 -6.16 13.66 -8.04
CA LEU A 227 -5.66 13.10 -6.79
C LEU A 227 -5.45 14.16 -5.68
N SER A 228 -5.68 15.45 -5.99
CA SER A 228 -5.70 16.56 -5.02
C SER A 228 -7.10 16.91 -4.52
N SER A 229 -8.17 16.31 -5.07
CA SER A 229 -9.56 16.68 -4.80
C SER A 229 -9.98 16.45 -3.33
N ASN A 230 -9.38 15.47 -2.68
CA ASN A 230 -9.53 15.20 -1.25
C ASN A 230 -8.28 14.50 -0.71
N THR A 231 -8.19 14.36 0.61
CA THR A 231 -7.08 13.68 1.31
C THR A 231 -7.54 12.44 2.08
N SER A 232 -8.72 11.91 1.75
CA SER A 232 -9.19 10.66 2.33
C SER A 232 -8.14 9.56 2.17
N SER A 233 -7.87 8.82 3.23
CA SER A 233 -6.92 7.70 3.23
C SER A 233 -7.45 6.44 2.53
N THR A 234 -8.76 6.40 2.23
CA THR A 234 -9.42 5.21 1.71
C THR A 234 -10.08 5.38 0.34
N VAL A 235 -10.32 6.63 -0.08
CA VAL A 235 -11.11 6.92 -1.30
C VAL A 235 -10.51 8.11 -2.06
N VAL A 236 -10.53 8.03 -3.39
CA VAL A 236 -10.30 9.14 -4.31
C VAL A 236 -11.53 9.31 -5.19
N ASP A 237 -12.13 10.49 -5.15
CA ASP A 237 -13.24 10.82 -6.03
C ASP A 237 -12.76 11.04 -7.47
N SER A 238 -13.61 10.72 -8.42
CA SER A 238 -13.35 10.93 -9.83
C SER A 238 -14.03 12.22 -10.31
N ILE A 239 -13.37 12.94 -11.23
CA ILE A 239 -14.01 14.00 -12.02
C ILE A 239 -14.95 13.33 -13.04
N VAL A 240 -14.44 12.27 -13.67
CA VAL A 240 -15.19 11.42 -14.60
C VAL A 240 -14.85 9.96 -14.33
N GLY A 241 -15.85 9.10 -14.36
CA GLY A 241 -15.68 7.66 -14.17
C GLY A 241 -15.86 7.20 -12.71
N PRO A 242 -15.40 6.01 -12.36
CA PRO A 242 -15.62 5.44 -11.05
C PRO A 242 -14.64 5.98 -10.01
N THR A 243 -15.10 6.16 -8.79
CA THR A 243 -14.30 6.40 -7.58
C THR A 243 -13.23 5.31 -7.40
N LEU A 244 -12.04 5.67 -6.95
CA LEU A 244 -10.99 4.73 -6.56
C LEU A 244 -11.04 4.44 -5.07
N ILE A 245 -10.83 3.18 -4.71
CA ILE A 245 -10.62 2.72 -3.33
C ILE A 245 -9.12 2.54 -3.14
N LEU A 246 -8.57 3.15 -2.11
CA LEU A 246 -7.18 3.01 -1.72
C LEU A 246 -7.01 1.80 -0.79
N LYS A 247 -5.96 1.03 -1.00
CA LYS A 247 -5.59 -0.12 -0.18
C LYS A 247 -4.24 0.13 0.47
N ASN A 248 -4.09 -0.32 1.72
CA ASN A 248 -2.90 -0.15 2.56
C ASN A 248 -2.44 1.30 2.74
N PHE A 249 -3.38 2.26 2.71
CA PHE A 249 -3.18 3.65 3.12
C PHE A 249 -1.97 4.35 2.46
N PRO A 250 -1.88 4.42 1.13
CA PRO A 250 -0.82 5.16 0.48
C PRO A 250 -0.81 6.62 0.93
N THR A 251 0.37 7.22 0.96
CA THR A 251 0.52 8.60 1.45
C THR A 251 -0.14 9.61 0.51
N ARG A 252 -1.06 10.42 1.05
CA ARG A 252 -1.81 11.45 0.35
C ARG A 252 -1.19 12.84 0.57
N ALA A 253 -1.65 13.81 -0.23
CA ALA A 253 -1.21 15.20 -0.15
C ALA A 253 0.33 15.34 -0.19
N VAL A 254 0.98 14.55 -1.03
CA VAL A 254 2.41 14.66 -1.29
C VAL A 254 2.68 15.58 -2.48
N THR A 255 3.85 16.21 -2.49
CA THR A 255 4.26 17.11 -3.56
C THR A 255 4.15 16.46 -4.93
N GLY A 256 3.43 17.14 -5.83
CA GLY A 256 3.19 16.75 -7.21
C GLY A 256 4.16 17.40 -8.20
N SER A 257 3.91 17.18 -9.49
CA SER A 257 4.75 17.68 -10.59
C SER A 257 4.75 19.22 -10.74
N LYS A 258 3.75 19.88 -10.16
CA LYS A 258 3.59 21.35 -10.18
C LYS A 258 4.15 22.04 -8.94
N TRP A 259 4.68 21.31 -7.97
CA TRP A 259 5.23 21.88 -6.76
C TRP A 259 6.50 22.70 -7.08
N ASP A 260 6.51 23.94 -6.65
CA ASP A 260 7.55 24.94 -6.93
C ASP A 260 8.16 25.57 -5.66
N SER A 261 7.95 24.94 -4.52
CA SER A 261 8.41 25.42 -3.18
C SER A 261 7.74 26.69 -2.67
N SER A 262 6.75 27.25 -3.37
CA SER A 262 6.08 28.50 -2.98
C SER A 262 5.07 28.33 -1.83
N GLU A 263 4.65 27.09 -1.53
CA GLU A 263 3.67 26.80 -0.48
C GLU A 263 3.96 25.42 0.13
N MET A 264 4.04 25.38 1.45
CA MET A 264 4.33 24.14 2.21
C MET A 264 3.07 23.47 2.77
N ASN A 265 1.93 24.15 2.71
CA ASN A 265 0.66 23.60 3.17
C ASN A 265 -0.21 23.20 1.97
N TRP A 266 -0.53 21.90 1.88
CA TRP A 266 -1.36 21.35 0.81
C TRP A 266 -2.76 22.00 0.74
N GLN A 267 -3.32 22.46 1.86
CA GLN A 267 -4.64 23.11 1.92
C GLN A 267 -4.65 24.44 1.17
N HIS A 268 -3.54 25.18 1.17
CA HIS A 268 -3.44 26.46 0.49
C HIS A 268 -3.25 26.34 -1.04
N LYS A 269 -2.52 25.30 -1.47
CA LYS A 269 -2.30 24.99 -2.90
C LYS A 269 -2.47 23.49 -3.20
N PRO A 270 -3.69 22.96 -3.18
CA PRO A 270 -3.92 21.51 -3.38
C PRO A 270 -3.29 20.95 -4.65
N LYS A 271 -3.27 21.72 -5.75
CA LYS A 271 -2.67 21.31 -7.03
C LYS A 271 -1.15 21.11 -6.99
N HIS A 272 -0.45 21.68 -6.00
CA HIS A 272 0.96 21.39 -5.75
C HIS A 272 1.17 20.03 -5.05
N TYR A 273 0.13 19.50 -4.46
CA TYR A 273 0.12 18.26 -3.68
C TYR A 273 -0.82 17.21 -4.31
N ALA A 274 -0.85 17.19 -5.64
CA ALA A 274 -1.78 16.38 -6.43
C ALA A 274 -1.32 14.94 -6.67
N ALA A 275 -0.37 14.43 -5.89
CA ALA A 275 0.14 13.08 -6.05
C ALA A 275 -0.26 12.17 -4.87
N ILE A 276 -0.27 10.88 -5.14
CA ILE A 276 -0.32 9.80 -4.15
C ILE A 276 1.00 9.05 -4.23
N HIS A 277 1.63 8.78 -3.07
CA HIS A 277 2.85 7.99 -2.98
C HIS A 277 2.51 6.57 -2.58
N PHE A 278 2.90 5.61 -3.40
CA PHE A 278 2.68 4.18 -3.25
C PHE A 278 4.00 3.47 -2.98
N HIS A 279 3.96 2.40 -2.17
CA HIS A 279 5.11 1.55 -1.85
C HIS A 279 4.69 0.07 -1.84
N GLU A 280 5.61 -0.83 -2.20
CA GLU A 280 5.36 -2.28 -2.23
C GLU A 280 5.31 -2.93 -0.85
N ASP A 281 5.76 -2.23 0.18
CA ASP A 281 5.84 -2.66 1.57
C ASP A 281 4.88 -1.92 2.52
N ASP A 282 4.01 -1.05 1.99
CA ASP A 282 2.95 -0.42 2.79
C ASP A 282 2.02 -1.49 3.37
N ILE A 283 1.85 -1.46 4.69
CA ILE A 283 0.92 -2.33 5.42
C ILE A 283 0.19 -1.48 6.45
N TYR A 284 -1.14 -1.61 6.49
CA TYR A 284 -1.96 -1.02 7.54
C TYR A 284 -2.44 -2.07 8.55
N ASP A 285 -3.02 -3.16 8.08
CA ASP A 285 -3.46 -4.31 8.86
C ASP A 285 -3.25 -5.56 8.01
N PHE A 286 -2.74 -6.62 8.58
CA PHE A 286 -2.63 -7.91 7.91
C PHE A 286 -4.00 -8.56 7.65
N GLU A 287 -5.07 -8.03 8.26
CA GLU A 287 -6.44 -8.55 8.21
C GLU A 287 -6.56 -10.00 8.72
N TRP A 288 -5.63 -10.42 9.61
CA TRP A 288 -5.66 -11.75 10.20
C TRP A 288 -6.86 -11.95 11.12
N ASP A 289 -7.34 -13.17 11.18
CA ASP A 289 -8.34 -13.58 12.16
C ASP A 289 -7.77 -13.57 13.58
N THR A 290 -8.61 -13.31 14.56
CA THR A 290 -8.25 -13.31 15.97
C THR A 290 -8.04 -14.73 16.48
N ASP A 291 -6.90 -15.00 17.13
CA ASP A 291 -6.60 -16.29 17.76
C ASP A 291 -7.06 -16.34 19.20
N PHE A 292 -6.87 -15.23 19.96
CA PHE A 292 -7.39 -15.11 21.32
C PHE A 292 -7.58 -13.65 21.74
N LYS A 293 -8.26 -13.48 22.87
CA LYS A 293 -8.61 -12.15 23.40
C LYS A 293 -8.24 -12.04 24.88
N LEU A 294 -7.77 -10.86 25.27
CA LEU A 294 -7.62 -10.44 26.65
C LEU A 294 -8.69 -9.40 26.97
N LYS A 295 -9.66 -9.73 27.82
CA LYS A 295 -10.48 -8.72 28.49
C LYS A 295 -9.67 -8.19 29.68
N VAL A 296 -9.21 -6.94 29.61
CA VAL A 296 -8.38 -6.33 30.64
C VAL A 296 -9.15 -6.30 31.94
N PRO A 297 -8.71 -7.00 33.04
CA PRO A 297 -9.41 -6.99 34.29
C PRO A 297 -9.53 -5.59 34.92
N LYS A 298 -10.63 -5.34 35.65
CA LYS A 298 -10.90 -4.01 36.23
C LYS A 298 -9.83 -3.51 37.20
N ASN A 299 -9.09 -4.42 37.82
CA ASN A 299 -8.02 -4.14 38.80
C ASN A 299 -6.61 -4.12 38.16
N THR A 300 -6.49 -4.18 36.82
CA THR A 300 -5.19 -4.11 36.18
C THR A 300 -4.61 -2.71 36.31
N PRO A 301 -3.41 -2.55 36.90
CA PRO A 301 -2.73 -1.27 36.98
C PRO A 301 -2.42 -0.70 35.60
N SER A 302 -2.40 0.61 35.45
CA SER A 302 -1.90 1.25 34.24
C SER A 302 -0.40 0.97 34.03
N GLY A 303 0.01 0.88 32.78
CA GLY A 303 1.41 0.58 32.42
C GLY A 303 1.53 -0.08 31.07
N ILE A 304 2.74 -0.50 30.74
CA ILE A 304 3.07 -1.23 29.52
C ILE A 304 2.98 -2.72 29.82
N TYR A 305 2.25 -3.45 29.01
CA TYR A 305 2.13 -4.90 29.08
C TYR A 305 2.59 -5.49 27.76
N THR A 306 3.18 -6.68 27.84
CA THR A 306 3.66 -7.40 26.67
C THR A 306 3.02 -8.78 26.66
N MET A 307 2.23 -9.07 25.63
CA MET A 307 1.78 -10.41 25.36
C MET A 307 2.90 -11.15 24.63
N LYS A 308 3.52 -12.11 25.30
CA LYS A 308 4.56 -12.97 24.71
C LYS A 308 3.96 -14.23 24.18
N ILE A 309 4.35 -14.61 22.97
CA ILE A 309 4.02 -15.90 22.38
C ILE A 309 5.30 -16.69 22.17
N LYS A 310 5.25 -18.00 22.44
CA LYS A 310 6.41 -18.88 22.31
C LYS A 310 6.01 -20.25 21.77
N CYS A 311 6.81 -20.77 20.84
CA CYS A 311 6.72 -22.13 20.35
C CYS A 311 8.14 -22.64 20.08
N ASP A 312 8.58 -23.66 20.81
CA ASP A 312 9.96 -24.14 20.84
C ASP A 312 10.93 -22.96 21.14
N GLU A 313 11.90 -22.70 20.28
CA GLU A 313 12.88 -21.60 20.34
C GLU A 313 12.39 -20.28 19.68
N HIS A 314 11.21 -20.30 19.06
CA HIS A 314 10.65 -19.12 18.43
C HIS A 314 9.78 -18.36 19.43
N GLU A 315 10.01 -17.06 19.54
CA GLU A 315 9.17 -16.17 20.35
C GLU A 315 8.93 -14.85 19.67
N ASP A 316 7.80 -14.23 19.98
CA ASP A 316 7.47 -12.86 19.60
C ASP A 316 6.77 -12.15 20.73
N SER A 317 6.79 -10.82 20.72
CA SER A 317 6.34 -9.97 21.81
C SER A 317 5.47 -8.83 21.30
N MET A 318 4.23 -8.76 21.75
CA MET A 318 3.23 -7.77 21.35
C MET A 318 2.97 -6.79 22.49
N PRO A 319 3.60 -5.60 22.50
CA PRO A 319 3.38 -4.60 23.53
C PRO A 319 2.04 -3.89 23.35
N PHE A 320 1.38 -3.57 24.46
CA PHE A 320 0.21 -2.72 24.50
C PHE A 320 0.13 -1.95 25.81
N PHE A 321 -0.61 -0.84 25.82
CA PHE A 321 -0.75 0.03 26.97
C PHE A 321 -2.06 -0.24 27.68
N VAL A 322 -2.02 -0.42 29.01
CA VAL A 322 -3.20 -0.33 29.83
C VAL A 322 -3.29 1.09 30.37
N ALA A 323 -4.24 1.86 29.81
CA ALA A 323 -4.49 3.22 30.23
C ALA A 323 -5.30 3.26 31.54
N PRO A 324 -5.14 4.28 32.39
CA PRO A 324 -5.91 4.40 33.62
C PRO A 324 -7.40 4.62 33.32
N THR A 325 -8.26 4.24 34.26
CA THR A 325 -9.70 4.56 34.19
C THR A 325 -9.89 6.08 34.25
N ILE A 326 -10.77 6.62 33.40
CA ILE A 326 -10.93 8.09 33.20
C ILE A 326 -11.13 8.84 34.53
N ASN A 327 -11.90 8.26 35.49
CA ASN A 327 -12.21 8.91 36.78
C ASN A 327 -11.20 8.56 37.90
N LYS A 328 -10.07 7.92 37.59
CA LYS A 328 -9.05 7.49 38.57
C LYS A 328 -7.65 7.93 38.16
N LEU A 329 -7.53 9.05 37.44
CA LEU A 329 -6.25 9.65 37.12
C LEU A 329 -5.63 10.19 38.43
N LYS A 330 -4.47 9.66 38.82
CA LYS A 330 -3.71 10.06 40.03
C LYS A 330 -2.45 10.87 39.70
N ALA A 331 -2.12 11.03 38.45
CA ALA A 331 -1.00 11.85 38.02
C ALA A 331 -1.38 13.33 38.16
N LYS A 332 -0.52 14.10 38.82
CA LYS A 332 -0.58 15.56 38.89
C LYS A 332 -0.06 16.16 37.58
#